data_82751a7754b17facdf08779f2d8bf00f
#
_entry.id   82751a7754b17facdf08779f2d8bf00f
#
_cell.length_a   1.000
_cell.length_b   1.000
_cell.length_c   1.000
_cell.angle_alpha   90.00
_cell.angle_beta   90.00
_cell.angle_gamma   90.00
#
_symmetry.space_group_name_H-M   'P 1'
#
loop_
_entity.id
_entity.type
_entity.pdbx_description
1 polymer ?
#
loop_
_entity_poly.entity_id
_entity_poly.type
_entity_poly.pdbx_seq_one_letter_code
_entity_poly.pdbx_strand_id
1 'polypeptide(L)'
;MPVITPPPLPPAPAPTPLSRLAIIGALLGGLTALGLTLIYLTQSLGGPSNFDLGGLIFLGAVLLTPLTPFVAVGAAATRWRETPMLVAGLVFEVLALASCWYYAQLAFRLFKPDALEALTFLFLPVYQFAGLGLCLGMGAAWQAWRGRP
;
A
#
# COMPACT_ATOMS: atom_id res chain seq x y z
N MET A 1 -3.24 51.66 -9.95
CA MET A 1 -4.10 50.46 -10.02
C MET A 1 -4.11 49.82 -8.64
N PRO A 2 -5.24 49.63 -7.98
CA PRO A 2 -5.27 48.95 -6.69
C PRO A 2 -4.92 47.48 -6.89
N VAL A 3 -3.97 46.95 -6.13
CA VAL A 3 -3.60 45.53 -6.10
C VAL A 3 -4.72 44.80 -5.36
N ILE A 4 -5.56 44.07 -6.11
CA ILE A 4 -6.59 43.19 -5.52
C ILE A 4 -5.87 41.93 -5.02
N THR A 5 -5.57 41.87 -3.72
CA THR A 5 -5.12 40.63 -3.08
C THR A 5 -6.27 39.65 -3.05
N PRO A 6 -6.09 38.42 -3.61
CA PRO A 6 -7.12 37.40 -3.54
C PRO A 6 -7.42 37.04 -2.07
N PRO A 7 -8.68 36.73 -1.72
CA PRO A 7 -9.03 36.34 -0.36
C PRO A 7 -8.24 35.10 0.07
N PRO A 8 -7.85 35.01 1.36
CA PRO A 8 -7.13 33.83 1.87
C PRO A 8 -7.97 32.57 1.64
N LEU A 9 -7.31 31.52 1.17
CA LEU A 9 -7.95 30.21 0.96
C LEU A 9 -8.50 29.72 2.31
N PRO A 10 -9.73 29.15 2.33
CA PRO A 10 -10.29 28.58 3.55
C PRO A 10 -9.36 27.49 4.09
N PRO A 11 -9.22 27.37 5.43
CA PRO A 11 -8.37 26.35 6.04
C PRO A 11 -8.83 24.95 5.59
N ALA A 12 -7.86 24.08 5.29
CA ALA A 12 -8.15 22.70 4.90
C ALA A 12 -8.97 22.00 6.02
N PRO A 13 -10.09 21.36 5.69
CA PRO A 13 -10.93 20.72 6.69
C PRO A 13 -10.14 19.58 7.39
N ALA A 14 -10.35 19.44 8.70
CA ALA A 14 -9.70 18.42 9.51
C ALA A 14 -9.97 16.99 8.99
N PRO A 15 -8.98 16.08 9.09
CA PRO A 15 -9.14 14.70 8.66
C PRO A 15 -10.23 13.99 9.49
N THR A 16 -11.09 13.22 8.83
CA THR A 16 -12.14 12.44 9.47
C THR A 16 -11.54 11.27 10.26
N PRO A 17 -12.25 10.70 11.27
CA PRO A 17 -11.78 9.52 11.98
C PRO A 17 -11.48 8.34 11.05
N LEU A 18 -12.30 8.13 10.00
CA LEU A 18 -12.08 7.08 9.00
C LEU A 18 -10.81 7.31 8.17
N SER A 19 -10.52 8.55 7.77
CA SER A 19 -9.28 8.84 7.03
C SER A 19 -8.05 8.65 7.90
N ARG A 20 -8.12 8.97 9.19
CA ARG A 20 -7.02 8.67 10.14
C ARG A 20 -6.81 7.17 10.28
N LEU A 21 -7.88 6.40 10.41
CA LEU A 21 -7.81 4.93 10.50
C LEU A 21 -7.17 4.33 9.25
N ALA A 22 -7.56 4.78 8.05
CA ALA A 22 -6.98 4.34 6.80
C ALA A 22 -5.48 4.72 6.70
N ILE A 23 -5.07 5.89 7.13
CA ILE A 23 -3.65 6.27 7.15
C ILE A 23 -2.86 5.39 8.11
N ILE A 24 -3.39 5.12 9.31
CA ILE A 24 -2.74 4.25 10.30
C ILE A 24 -2.65 2.81 9.76
N GLY A 25 -3.73 2.29 9.16
CA GLY A 25 -3.75 0.97 8.53
C GLY A 25 -2.71 0.84 7.42
N ALA A 26 -2.62 1.84 6.54
CA ALA A 26 -1.61 1.90 5.48
C ALA A 26 -0.18 1.91 6.03
N LEU A 27 0.08 2.69 7.10
CA LEU A 27 1.40 2.71 7.75
C LEU A 27 1.74 1.36 8.38
N LEU A 28 0.82 0.75 9.12
CA LEU A 28 1.03 -0.56 9.74
C LEU A 28 1.24 -1.64 8.69
N GLY A 29 0.43 -1.66 7.63
CA GLY A 29 0.56 -2.60 6.52
C GLY A 29 1.88 -2.45 5.78
N GLY A 30 2.26 -1.22 5.47
CA GLY A 30 3.55 -0.92 4.83
C GLY A 30 4.74 -1.32 5.69
N LEU A 31 4.73 -1.01 6.99
CA LEU A 31 5.81 -1.41 7.92
C LEU A 31 5.88 -2.94 8.07
N THR A 32 4.74 -3.62 8.10
CA THR A 32 4.69 -5.09 8.14
C THR A 32 5.29 -5.69 6.88
N ALA A 33 4.88 -5.23 5.70
CA ALA A 33 5.42 -5.69 4.43
C ALA A 33 6.93 -5.43 4.31
N LEU A 34 7.39 -4.24 4.70
CA LEU A 34 8.80 -3.87 4.72
C LEU A 34 9.61 -4.77 5.67
N GLY A 35 9.13 -4.96 6.90
CA GLY A 35 9.79 -5.78 7.91
C GLY A 35 9.95 -7.24 7.45
N LEU A 36 8.88 -7.84 6.91
CA LEU A 36 8.92 -9.20 6.38
C LEU A 36 9.86 -9.34 5.18
N THR A 37 9.87 -8.34 4.29
CA THR A 37 10.80 -8.32 3.14
C THR A 37 12.25 -8.21 3.61
N LEU A 38 12.55 -7.37 4.60
CA LEU A 38 13.88 -7.25 5.17
C LEU A 38 14.34 -8.56 5.84
N ILE A 39 13.48 -9.23 6.60
CA ILE A 39 13.79 -10.54 7.20
C ILE A 39 14.11 -11.55 6.10
N TYR A 40 13.30 -11.61 5.04
CA TYR A 40 13.56 -12.50 3.90
C TYR A 40 14.91 -12.22 3.25
N LEU A 41 15.20 -10.95 2.95
CA LEU A 41 16.45 -10.54 2.29
C LEU A 41 17.69 -10.84 3.15
N THR A 42 17.64 -10.57 4.45
CA THR A 42 18.77 -10.86 5.35
C THR A 42 19.07 -12.35 5.45
N GLN A 43 18.07 -13.21 5.34
CA GLN A 43 18.24 -14.66 5.37
C GLN A 43 18.68 -15.26 4.03
N SER A 44 18.27 -14.65 2.92
CA SER A 44 18.46 -15.22 1.58
C SER A 44 19.75 -14.77 0.90
N LEU A 45 20.27 -13.58 1.22
CA LEU A 45 21.33 -12.93 0.44
C LEU A 45 22.71 -12.97 1.08
N GLY A 46 22.89 -13.52 2.27
CA GLY A 46 24.21 -13.71 2.90
C GLY A 46 25.06 -12.44 3.08
N GLY A 47 24.53 -11.26 2.77
CA GLY A 47 25.19 -9.96 2.89
C GLY A 47 25.33 -9.20 1.57
N PRO A 48 25.44 -7.85 1.63
CA PRO A 48 25.42 -6.97 0.45
C PRO A 48 26.72 -6.93 -0.36
N SER A 49 27.76 -7.65 0.05
CA SER A 49 29.14 -7.52 -0.48
C SER A 49 29.32 -8.05 -1.91
N ASN A 50 28.33 -8.73 -2.50
CA ASN A 50 28.49 -9.40 -3.80
C ASN A 50 27.52 -8.91 -4.89
N PHE A 51 26.86 -7.76 -4.68
CA PHE A 51 25.92 -7.26 -5.68
C PHE A 51 26.59 -6.27 -6.62
N ASP A 52 26.44 -6.52 -7.92
CA ASP A 52 26.65 -5.52 -8.96
C ASP A 52 25.50 -4.46 -8.94
N LEU A 53 25.60 -3.45 -9.78
CA LEU A 53 24.58 -2.40 -9.88
C LEU A 53 23.20 -2.99 -10.19
N GLY A 54 23.11 -4.01 -11.07
CA GLY A 54 21.86 -4.69 -11.42
C GLY A 54 21.22 -5.38 -10.22
N GLY A 55 22.04 -6.06 -9.40
CA GLY A 55 21.64 -6.70 -8.15
C GLY A 55 21.11 -5.70 -7.12
N LEU A 56 21.74 -4.52 -7.00
CA LEU A 56 21.26 -3.44 -6.12
C LEU A 56 19.92 -2.86 -6.57
N ILE A 57 19.72 -2.66 -7.87
CA ILE A 57 18.44 -2.18 -8.43
C ILE A 57 17.34 -3.22 -8.18
N PHE A 58 17.63 -4.50 -8.44
CA PHE A 58 16.68 -5.59 -8.18
C PHE A 58 16.32 -5.67 -6.70
N LEU A 59 17.30 -5.59 -5.81
CA LEU A 59 17.10 -5.57 -4.37
C LEU A 59 16.22 -4.41 -3.92
N GLY A 60 16.48 -3.21 -4.44
CA GLY A 60 15.65 -2.03 -4.20
C GLY A 60 14.21 -2.22 -4.67
N ALA A 61 14.01 -2.82 -5.85
CA ALA A 61 12.67 -3.14 -6.36
C ALA A 61 11.93 -4.12 -5.44
N VAL A 62 12.58 -5.23 -5.06
CA VAL A 62 12.02 -6.23 -4.13
C VAL A 62 11.66 -5.61 -2.78
N LEU A 63 12.48 -4.68 -2.28
CA LEU A 63 12.25 -4.01 -0.99
C LEU A 63 11.09 -2.99 -1.05
N LEU A 64 11.01 -2.20 -2.12
CA LEU A 64 10.09 -1.07 -2.21
C LEU A 64 8.72 -1.46 -2.80
N THR A 65 8.68 -2.44 -3.71
CA THR A 65 7.44 -2.83 -4.39
C THR A 65 6.32 -3.24 -3.44
N PRO A 66 6.55 -4.03 -2.37
CA PRO A 66 5.51 -4.39 -1.40
C PRO A 66 4.91 -3.22 -0.61
N LEU A 67 5.60 -2.06 -0.56
CA LEU A 67 5.10 -0.85 0.09
C LEU A 67 4.09 -0.10 -0.77
N THR A 68 4.20 -0.21 -2.10
CA THR A 68 3.49 0.65 -3.05
C THR A 68 1.96 0.64 -2.89
N PRO A 69 1.25 -0.50 -2.67
CA PRO A 69 -0.19 -0.49 -2.50
C PRO A 69 -0.62 0.25 -1.22
N PHE A 70 0.14 0.10 -0.13
CA PHE A 70 -0.14 0.79 1.13
C PHE A 70 0.10 2.29 1.03
N VAL A 71 1.20 2.70 0.38
CA VAL A 71 1.49 4.12 0.11
C VAL A 71 0.40 4.74 -0.75
N ALA A 72 -0.09 4.01 -1.78
CA ALA A 72 -1.16 4.48 -2.64
C ALA A 72 -2.46 4.75 -1.85
N VAL A 73 -2.88 3.81 -0.98
CA VAL A 73 -4.08 3.99 -0.14
C VAL A 73 -3.88 5.10 0.89
N GLY A 74 -2.76 5.14 1.59
CA GLY A 74 -2.45 6.18 2.56
C GLY A 74 -2.48 7.58 1.93
N ALA A 75 -1.84 7.76 0.76
CA ALA A 75 -1.88 9.02 0.02
C ALA A 75 -3.28 9.37 -0.49
N ALA A 76 -4.05 8.40 -0.94
CA ALA A 76 -5.43 8.61 -1.39
C ALA A 76 -6.37 8.95 -0.22
N ALA A 77 -6.20 8.30 0.95
CA ALA A 77 -7.02 8.56 2.15
C ALA A 77 -6.90 10.02 2.66
N THR A 78 -5.80 10.71 2.38
CA THR A 78 -5.65 12.15 2.70
C THR A 78 -6.57 13.02 1.83
N ARG A 79 -6.97 12.54 0.65
CA ARG A 79 -7.77 13.26 -0.34
C ARG A 79 -9.24 12.84 -0.35
N TRP A 80 -9.52 11.58 0.01
CA TRP A 80 -10.87 11.05 0.03
C TRP A 80 -11.71 11.69 1.13
N ARG A 81 -12.87 12.21 0.75
CA ARG A 81 -13.86 12.80 1.66
C ARG A 81 -15.11 11.92 1.77
N GLU A 82 -15.32 11.09 0.79
CA GLU A 82 -16.50 10.25 0.64
C GLU A 82 -16.35 8.99 1.50
N THR A 83 -17.34 8.75 2.38
CA THR A 83 -17.36 7.55 3.25
C THR A 83 -17.23 6.25 2.48
N PRO A 84 -17.90 6.01 1.32
CA PRO A 84 -17.77 4.77 0.57
C PRO A 84 -16.35 4.50 0.09
N MET A 85 -15.62 5.55 -0.32
CA MET A 85 -14.23 5.41 -0.78
C MET A 85 -13.28 5.08 0.38
N LEU A 86 -13.47 5.72 1.54
CA LEU A 86 -12.69 5.41 2.75
C LEU A 86 -12.94 3.98 3.24
N VAL A 87 -14.20 3.53 3.23
CA VAL A 87 -14.56 2.15 3.59
C VAL A 87 -13.92 1.16 2.60
N ALA A 88 -13.98 1.45 1.29
CA ALA A 88 -13.34 0.61 0.28
C ALA A 88 -11.81 0.52 0.48
N GLY A 89 -11.16 1.62 0.83
CA GLY A 89 -9.74 1.66 1.19
C GLY A 89 -9.43 0.79 2.41
N LEU A 90 -10.23 0.89 3.49
CA LEU A 90 -10.07 0.07 4.69
C LEU A 90 -10.27 -1.43 4.42
N VAL A 91 -11.28 -1.79 3.62
CA VAL A 91 -11.50 -3.20 3.21
C VAL A 91 -10.28 -3.70 2.45
N PHE A 92 -9.76 -2.91 1.51
CA PHE A 92 -8.53 -3.27 0.81
C PHE A 92 -7.36 -3.46 1.77
N GLU A 93 -7.14 -2.57 2.76
CA GLU A 93 -6.05 -2.71 3.73
C GLU A 93 -6.11 -4.01 4.52
N VAL A 94 -7.30 -4.43 4.94
CA VAL A 94 -7.49 -5.71 5.62
C VAL A 94 -7.10 -6.88 4.70
N LEU A 95 -7.51 -6.85 3.43
CA LEU A 95 -7.15 -7.87 2.44
C LEU A 95 -5.65 -7.85 2.13
N ALA A 96 -5.05 -6.66 2.01
CA ALA A 96 -3.62 -6.51 1.77
C ALA A 96 -2.79 -6.98 2.98
N LEU A 97 -3.21 -6.69 4.21
CA LEU A 97 -2.59 -7.24 5.42
C LEU A 97 -2.71 -8.76 5.48
N ALA A 98 -3.89 -9.31 5.15
CA ALA A 98 -4.06 -10.76 5.08
C ALA A 98 -3.12 -11.40 4.05
N SER A 99 -2.88 -10.73 2.92
CA SER A 99 -1.93 -11.21 1.90
C SER A 99 -0.46 -11.13 2.36
N CYS A 100 -0.12 -10.30 3.36
CA CYS A 100 1.21 -10.29 3.98
C CYS A 100 1.56 -11.63 4.66
N TRP A 101 0.57 -12.51 4.89
CA TRP A 101 0.79 -13.88 5.31
C TRP A 101 1.72 -14.64 4.33
N TYR A 102 1.61 -14.40 3.03
CA TYR A 102 2.54 -14.99 2.05
C TYR A 102 3.96 -14.48 2.25
N TYR A 103 4.16 -13.19 2.51
CA TYR A 103 5.48 -12.65 2.86
C TYR A 103 6.03 -13.26 4.15
N ALA A 104 5.16 -13.47 5.15
CA ALA A 104 5.56 -14.12 6.41
C ALA A 104 6.01 -15.58 6.17
N GLN A 105 5.28 -16.33 5.35
CA GLN A 105 5.65 -17.69 5.00
C GLN A 105 7.06 -17.77 4.36
N LEU A 106 7.39 -16.83 3.47
CA LEU A 106 8.70 -16.73 2.85
C LEU A 106 9.76 -16.27 3.84
N ALA A 107 9.46 -15.20 4.61
CA ALA A 107 10.38 -14.64 5.58
C ALA A 107 10.78 -15.64 6.68
N PHE A 108 9.85 -16.48 7.11
CA PHE A 108 10.09 -17.50 8.15
C PHE A 108 10.38 -18.91 7.61
N ARG A 109 10.56 -19.05 6.28
CA ARG A 109 10.88 -20.32 5.61
C ARG A 109 9.93 -21.46 5.98
N LEU A 110 8.63 -21.16 6.08
CA LEU A 110 7.61 -22.15 6.44
C LEU A 110 7.40 -23.19 5.34
N PHE A 111 7.84 -22.92 4.11
CA PHE A 111 7.84 -23.84 2.98
C PHE A 111 9.26 -24.09 2.47
N LYS A 112 9.40 -25.13 1.64
CA LYS A 112 10.67 -25.40 0.97
C LYS A 112 10.98 -24.27 -0.02
N PRO A 113 12.20 -23.73 0.01
CA PRO A 113 12.59 -22.65 -0.89
C PRO A 113 12.43 -23.08 -2.36
N ASP A 114 11.76 -22.26 -3.16
CA ASP A 114 11.64 -22.41 -4.60
C ASP A 114 12.36 -21.24 -5.29
N ALA A 115 12.90 -21.50 -6.48
CA ALA A 115 13.60 -20.48 -7.29
C ALA A 115 12.73 -19.26 -7.64
N LEU A 116 11.40 -19.40 -7.56
CA LEU A 116 10.43 -18.34 -7.85
C LEU A 116 10.01 -17.51 -6.63
N GLU A 117 10.52 -17.80 -5.43
CA GLU A 117 10.11 -17.11 -4.20
C GLU A 117 10.29 -15.59 -4.28
N ALA A 118 11.45 -15.13 -4.78
CA ALA A 118 11.74 -13.72 -4.91
C ALA A 118 10.72 -12.98 -5.79
N LEU A 119 10.13 -13.68 -6.77
CA LEU A 119 9.11 -13.10 -7.66
C LEU A 119 7.79 -12.82 -6.92
N THR A 120 7.52 -13.49 -5.81
CA THR A 120 6.33 -13.23 -4.98
C THR A 120 6.32 -11.77 -4.50
N PHE A 121 7.49 -11.20 -4.14
CA PHE A 121 7.60 -9.81 -3.72
C PHE A 121 7.33 -8.81 -4.84
N LEU A 122 7.41 -9.24 -6.10
CA LEU A 122 7.09 -8.43 -7.27
C LEU A 122 5.64 -8.65 -7.74
N PHE A 123 5.17 -9.89 -7.74
CA PHE A 123 3.84 -10.22 -8.27
C PHE A 123 2.71 -9.98 -7.27
N LEU A 124 2.92 -10.25 -5.98
CA LEU A 124 1.86 -10.06 -4.98
C LEU A 124 1.35 -8.61 -4.93
N PRO A 125 2.20 -7.55 -4.99
CA PRO A 125 1.72 -6.18 -5.11
C PRO A 125 0.87 -5.91 -6.35
N VAL A 126 1.13 -6.58 -7.48
CA VAL A 126 0.28 -6.46 -8.69
C VAL A 126 -1.13 -6.96 -8.39
N TYR A 127 -1.27 -8.11 -7.72
CA TYR A 127 -2.58 -8.60 -7.28
C TYR A 127 -3.23 -7.70 -6.24
N GLN A 128 -2.43 -7.11 -5.34
CA GLN A 128 -2.94 -6.11 -4.38
C GLN A 128 -3.47 -4.86 -5.10
N PHE A 129 -2.80 -4.36 -6.15
CA PHE A 129 -3.31 -3.24 -6.95
C PHE A 129 -4.59 -3.60 -7.71
N ALA A 130 -4.70 -4.82 -8.25
CA ALA A 130 -5.94 -5.29 -8.85
C ALA A 130 -7.07 -5.33 -7.81
N GLY A 131 -6.80 -5.83 -6.60
CA GLY A 131 -7.72 -5.82 -5.46
C GLY A 131 -8.12 -4.41 -5.04
N LEU A 132 -7.18 -3.47 -4.99
CA LEU A 132 -7.45 -2.06 -4.72
C LEU A 132 -8.39 -1.47 -5.77
N GLY A 133 -8.12 -1.71 -7.05
CA GLY A 133 -8.98 -1.26 -8.15
C GLY A 133 -10.42 -1.79 -8.02
N LEU A 134 -10.58 -3.07 -7.66
CA LEU A 134 -11.90 -3.67 -7.40
C LEU A 134 -12.60 -3.03 -6.20
N CYS A 135 -11.93 -2.85 -5.08
CA CYS A 135 -12.49 -2.21 -3.88
C CYS A 135 -12.94 -0.78 -4.18
N LEU A 136 -12.09 0.01 -4.87
CA LEU A 136 -12.44 1.38 -5.25
C LEU A 136 -13.59 1.44 -6.27
N GLY A 137 -13.62 0.51 -7.23
CA GLY A 137 -14.74 0.37 -8.17
C GLY A 137 -16.07 0.10 -7.47
N MET A 138 -16.07 -0.79 -6.47
CA MET A 138 -17.24 -1.05 -5.64
C MET A 138 -17.63 0.16 -4.79
N GLY A 139 -16.67 0.88 -4.22
CA GLY A 139 -16.90 2.12 -3.48
C GLY A 139 -17.54 3.20 -4.35
N ALA A 140 -17.04 3.40 -5.57
CA ALA A 140 -17.59 4.34 -6.53
C ALA A 140 -19.01 3.95 -6.99
N ALA A 141 -19.26 2.66 -7.26
CA ALA A 141 -20.57 2.15 -7.60
C ALA A 141 -21.58 2.37 -6.46
N TRP A 142 -21.18 2.11 -5.23
CA TRP A 142 -22.00 2.37 -4.05
C TRP A 142 -22.34 3.86 -3.89
N GLN A 143 -21.35 4.74 -4.10
CA GLN A 143 -21.57 6.18 -4.08
C GLN A 143 -22.56 6.63 -5.17
N ALA A 144 -22.38 6.13 -6.40
CA ALA A 144 -23.29 6.43 -7.51
C ALA A 144 -24.72 5.93 -7.25
N TRP A 145 -24.87 4.78 -6.59
CA TRP A 145 -26.18 4.24 -6.24
C TRP A 145 -26.88 5.08 -5.16
N ARG A 146 -26.16 5.55 -4.15
CA ARG A 146 -26.72 6.44 -3.10
C ARG A 146 -27.08 7.84 -3.58
N GLY A 147 -26.42 8.33 -4.61
CA GLY A 147 -26.69 9.65 -5.20
C GLY A 147 -27.84 9.66 -6.20
N ARG A 148 -28.53 8.53 -6.43
CA ARG A 148 -29.74 8.50 -7.26
C ARG A 148 -30.93 8.94 -6.43
N PRO A 149 -31.73 9.96 -6.93
CA PRO A 149 -32.92 10.45 -6.25
C PRO A 149 -34.02 9.40 -6.21
#